data_8199997f4b21618584c0032e9005a263
#
_entry.id   8199997f4b21618584c0032e9005a263
#
_cell.length_a   1.000
_cell.length_b   1.000
_cell.length_c   1.000
_cell.angle_alpha   90.00
_cell.angle_beta   90.00
_cell.angle_gamma   90.00
#
_symmetry.space_group_name_H-M   'P 1'
#
loop_
_entity.id
_entity.type
_entity.pdbx_description
1 polymer ?
#
loop_
_entity_poly.entity_id
_entity_poly.type
_entity_poly.pdbx_seq_one_letter_code
_entity_poly.pdbx_strand_id
1 'polypeptide(L)'
;GLADETSVTVGTGSSALCQQLVTITCQPGDEVIFPWRSFEAYPIFTQVTGATAVPVPLRELRNDLPAMADAITERTRLIFVCNPNNPTGTTISTEEFHEFMDRVPADVIVALDEAYVEYNTADNTPLATEAVRQYPNVIGLRTFSKAYGLAGLRVGYAFGNPEIIATLSKVAIPFSVSAVAQAAAIASLEAADELNERVTETNQQRDRLADELALTQSFANFVWVPAESLHDSPQEVAAQLAESGVLVRAFDEGLRITATTAKETDALLAAWKKVRA
;
A
#
# COMPACT_ATOMS: atom_id res chain seq x y z
N GLY A 1 21.74 -6.90 1.60
CA GLY A 1 21.52 -5.47 1.69
C GLY A 1 21.51 -4.81 0.32
N LEU A 2 21.05 -3.57 0.24
CA LEU A 2 21.26 -2.69 -0.91
C LEU A 2 22.76 -2.36 -1.02
N ALA A 3 23.20 -1.91 -2.21
CA ALA A 3 24.63 -1.71 -2.48
C ALA A 3 25.24 -0.66 -1.53
N ASP A 4 24.55 0.46 -1.33
CA ASP A 4 24.96 1.55 -0.45
C ASP A 4 23.81 2.54 -0.23
N GLU A 5 24.13 3.67 0.44
CA GLU A 5 23.17 4.74 0.72
C GLU A 5 22.63 5.47 -0.53
N THR A 6 23.30 5.37 -1.68
CA THR A 6 22.84 5.97 -2.94
C THR A 6 21.62 5.24 -3.51
N SER A 7 21.33 4.04 -3.01
CA SER A 7 20.17 3.23 -3.39
C SER A 7 18.90 3.55 -2.58
N VAL A 8 18.92 4.55 -1.68
CA VAL A 8 17.79 4.89 -0.81
C VAL A 8 17.57 6.39 -0.77
N THR A 9 16.31 6.82 -0.75
CA THR A 9 15.92 8.21 -0.48
C THR A 9 14.74 8.26 0.49
N VAL A 10 14.64 9.32 1.29
CA VAL A 10 13.56 9.53 2.25
C VAL A 10 12.62 10.64 1.77
N GLY A 11 11.35 10.55 2.17
CA GLY A 11 10.33 11.54 1.84
C GLY A 11 9.33 11.76 2.97
N THR A 12 8.47 12.77 2.83
CA THR A 12 7.38 13.07 3.78
C THR A 12 6.24 12.05 3.68
N GLY A 13 6.56 10.79 4.04
CA GLY A 13 5.76 9.60 3.84
C GLY A 13 5.94 9.02 2.43
N SER A 14 5.61 7.73 2.25
CA SER A 14 5.65 7.09 0.93
C SER A 14 4.75 7.78 -0.11
N SER A 15 3.68 8.45 0.33
CA SER A 15 2.78 9.22 -0.56
C SER A 15 3.51 10.32 -1.33
N ALA A 16 4.43 11.06 -0.69
CA ALA A 16 5.24 12.06 -1.38
C ALA A 16 6.18 11.41 -2.40
N LEU A 17 6.73 10.24 -2.10
CA LEU A 17 7.58 9.49 -3.01
C LEU A 17 6.79 8.93 -4.20
N CYS A 18 5.53 8.48 -4.00
CA CYS A 18 4.64 8.13 -5.11
C CYS A 18 4.43 9.33 -6.05
N GLN A 19 4.12 10.52 -5.52
CA GLN A 19 3.96 11.73 -6.32
C GLN A 19 5.26 12.11 -7.05
N GLN A 20 6.40 12.02 -6.38
CA GLN A 20 7.70 12.28 -6.99
C GLN A 20 8.03 11.29 -8.11
N LEU A 21 7.69 10.00 -7.96
CA LEU A 21 7.83 9.01 -9.02
C LEU A 21 7.03 9.43 -10.26
N VAL A 22 5.76 9.79 -10.12
CA VAL A 22 4.97 10.29 -11.25
C VAL A 22 5.62 11.54 -11.86
N THR A 23 6.13 12.46 -11.03
CA THR A 23 6.75 13.71 -11.49
C THR A 23 8.02 13.47 -12.32
N ILE A 24 8.84 12.48 -11.96
CA ILE A 24 10.11 12.22 -12.68
C ILE A 24 9.94 11.33 -13.90
N THR A 25 8.83 10.57 -13.99
CA THR A 25 8.61 9.60 -15.06
C THR A 25 7.68 10.11 -16.15
N CYS A 26 6.71 10.98 -15.80
CA CYS A 26 5.61 11.31 -16.68
C CYS A 26 5.59 12.77 -17.11
N GLN A 27 5.15 12.97 -18.35
CA GLN A 27 4.76 14.24 -18.94
C GLN A 27 3.27 14.19 -19.31
N PRO A 28 2.63 15.33 -19.63
CA PRO A 28 1.26 15.33 -20.15
C PRO A 28 1.09 14.39 -21.34
N GLY A 29 0.14 13.45 -21.23
CA GLY A 29 -0.13 12.41 -22.24
C GLY A 29 0.56 11.07 -21.99
N ASP A 30 1.56 10.99 -21.10
CA ASP A 30 2.07 9.70 -20.62
C ASP A 30 1.06 9.00 -19.73
N GLU A 31 1.22 7.70 -19.52
CA GLU A 31 0.28 6.84 -18.82
C GLU A 31 0.89 6.26 -17.54
N VAL A 32 0.06 6.22 -16.48
CA VAL A 32 0.36 5.54 -15.22
C VAL A 32 -0.67 4.45 -14.97
N ILE A 33 -0.22 3.20 -14.91
CA ILE A 33 -1.05 2.03 -14.64
C ILE A 33 -1.05 1.75 -13.13
N PHE A 34 -2.22 1.41 -12.60
CA PHE A 34 -2.36 0.97 -11.21
C PHE A 34 -3.60 0.09 -11.05
N PRO A 35 -3.61 -0.83 -10.05
CA PRO A 35 -4.80 -1.62 -9.76
C PRO A 35 -5.93 -0.74 -9.22
N TRP A 36 -7.18 -1.07 -9.49
CA TRP A 36 -8.32 -0.36 -8.95
C TRP A 36 -9.44 -1.32 -8.51
N ARG A 37 -9.86 -1.32 -7.26
CA ARG A 37 -9.60 -0.36 -6.18
C ARG A 37 -8.23 -0.58 -5.53
N SER A 38 -7.45 0.49 -5.40
CA SER A 38 -6.18 0.49 -4.68
C SER A 38 -6.00 1.81 -3.91
N PHE A 39 -4.76 2.25 -3.65
CA PHE A 39 -4.51 3.48 -2.91
C PHE A 39 -5.09 4.69 -3.64
N GLU A 40 -6.02 5.39 -2.99
CA GLU A 40 -6.83 6.47 -3.58
C GLU A 40 -6.01 7.65 -4.12
N ALA A 41 -4.76 7.77 -3.73
CA ALA A 41 -3.91 8.87 -4.17
C ALA A 41 -3.22 8.62 -5.53
N TYR A 42 -3.14 7.39 -6.04
CA TYR A 42 -2.51 7.13 -7.35
C TYR A 42 -3.15 7.93 -8.48
N PRO A 43 -4.48 7.92 -8.69
CA PRO A 43 -5.11 8.76 -9.70
C PRO A 43 -4.90 10.26 -9.46
N ILE A 44 -4.87 10.70 -8.20
CA ILE A 44 -4.65 12.12 -7.85
C ILE A 44 -3.24 12.54 -8.27
N PHE A 45 -2.21 11.78 -7.91
CA PHE A 45 -0.82 12.08 -8.28
C PHE A 45 -0.63 12.07 -9.79
N THR A 46 -1.27 11.15 -10.49
CA THR A 46 -1.25 11.07 -11.96
C THR A 46 -1.84 12.33 -12.59
N GLN A 47 -3.01 12.78 -12.12
CA GLN A 47 -3.68 13.98 -12.64
C GLN A 47 -2.88 15.27 -12.40
N VAL A 48 -2.20 15.39 -11.26
CA VAL A 48 -1.40 16.59 -10.93
C VAL A 48 -0.27 16.84 -11.94
N THR A 49 0.27 15.80 -12.55
CA THR A 49 1.31 15.92 -13.58
C THR A 49 0.75 16.07 -15.00
N GLY A 50 -0.55 15.94 -15.18
CA GLY A 50 -1.20 15.92 -16.49
C GLY A 50 -1.07 14.58 -17.22
N ALA A 51 -0.56 13.56 -16.56
CA ALA A 51 -0.53 12.20 -17.08
C ALA A 51 -1.92 11.56 -17.08
N THR A 52 -2.08 10.50 -17.86
CA THR A 52 -3.32 9.74 -17.97
C THR A 52 -3.33 8.59 -16.97
N ALA A 53 -4.36 8.54 -16.13
CA ALA A 53 -4.58 7.41 -15.22
C ALA A 53 -5.16 6.21 -15.99
N VAL A 54 -4.55 5.04 -15.83
CA VAL A 54 -5.00 3.77 -16.40
C VAL A 54 -5.31 2.79 -15.27
N PRO A 55 -6.52 2.90 -14.66
CA PRO A 55 -6.94 1.99 -13.61
C PRO A 55 -7.29 0.63 -14.20
N VAL A 56 -6.70 -0.44 -13.64
CA VAL A 56 -7.00 -1.83 -14.02
C VAL A 56 -7.83 -2.49 -12.92
N PRO A 57 -9.03 -3.01 -13.22
CA PRO A 57 -9.87 -3.65 -12.22
C PRO A 57 -9.18 -4.80 -11.50
N LEU A 58 -9.46 -4.96 -10.22
CA LEU A 58 -9.02 -6.13 -9.46
C LEU A 58 -9.73 -7.39 -9.99
N ARG A 59 -9.05 -8.52 -9.88
CA ARG A 59 -9.63 -9.85 -10.08
C ARG A 59 -9.65 -10.59 -8.75
N GLU A 60 -10.83 -10.95 -8.26
CA GLU A 60 -10.99 -11.63 -6.98
C GLU A 60 -10.32 -10.86 -5.82
N LEU A 61 -10.52 -9.55 -5.77
CA LEU A 61 -9.93 -8.61 -4.81
C LEU A 61 -8.40 -8.46 -4.89
N ARG A 62 -7.72 -9.10 -5.86
CA ARG A 62 -6.26 -9.07 -6.05
C ARG A 62 -5.87 -8.22 -7.26
N ASN A 63 -4.65 -7.72 -7.28
CA ASN A 63 -4.08 -7.08 -8.46
C ASN A 63 -4.09 -8.07 -9.63
N ASP A 64 -4.73 -7.72 -10.75
CA ASP A 64 -4.72 -8.50 -11.98
C ASP A 64 -3.48 -8.14 -12.81
N LEU A 65 -2.35 -8.73 -12.45
CA LEU A 65 -1.08 -8.45 -13.12
C LEU A 65 -1.09 -8.78 -14.62
N PRO A 66 -1.71 -9.87 -15.10
CA PRO A 66 -1.90 -10.11 -16.54
C PRO A 66 -2.64 -8.96 -17.23
N ALA A 67 -3.76 -8.48 -16.68
CA ALA A 67 -4.51 -7.36 -17.23
C ALA A 67 -3.73 -6.04 -17.16
N MET A 68 -2.94 -5.83 -16.10
CA MET A 68 -2.04 -4.67 -15.98
C MET A 68 -0.95 -4.70 -17.06
N ALA A 69 -0.40 -5.87 -17.38
CA ALA A 69 0.56 -6.04 -18.48
C ALA A 69 -0.09 -5.81 -19.86
N ASP A 70 -1.34 -6.28 -20.07
CA ASP A 70 -2.11 -6.04 -21.29
C ASP A 70 -2.42 -4.54 -21.51
N ALA A 71 -2.49 -3.76 -20.44
CA ALA A 71 -2.74 -2.33 -20.48
C ALA A 71 -1.49 -1.48 -20.84
N ILE A 72 -0.30 -2.08 -20.93
CA ILE A 72 0.94 -1.36 -21.26
C ILE A 72 0.89 -0.88 -22.73
N THR A 73 1.18 0.40 -22.92
CA THR A 73 1.30 1.03 -24.25
C THR A 73 2.66 1.72 -24.39
N GLU A 74 2.94 2.27 -25.58
CA GLU A 74 4.14 3.08 -25.82
C GLU A 74 4.20 4.36 -24.97
N ARG A 75 3.07 4.77 -24.37
CA ARG A 75 2.97 5.93 -23.46
C ARG A 75 3.12 5.57 -21.99
N THR A 76 3.08 4.30 -21.62
CA THR A 76 3.23 3.88 -20.24
C THR A 76 4.63 4.21 -19.72
N ARG A 77 4.71 4.87 -18.54
CA ARG A 77 5.98 5.25 -17.90
C ARG A 77 6.11 4.71 -16.49
N LEU A 78 5.01 4.49 -15.82
CA LEU A 78 5.00 4.07 -14.42
C LEU A 78 3.85 3.09 -14.18
N ILE A 79 4.14 2.06 -13.41
CA ILE A 79 3.14 1.11 -12.92
C ILE A 79 3.27 1.01 -11.40
N PHE A 80 2.18 1.26 -10.67
CA PHE A 80 2.12 0.98 -9.24
C PHE A 80 1.59 -0.43 -9.00
N VAL A 81 2.29 -1.19 -8.18
CA VAL A 81 1.84 -2.51 -7.68
C VAL A 81 1.77 -2.42 -6.16
N CYS A 82 0.57 -2.31 -5.60
CA CYS A 82 0.35 -2.23 -4.16
C CYS A 82 0.27 -3.63 -3.56
N ASN A 83 1.24 -4.02 -2.74
CA ASN A 83 1.33 -5.39 -2.20
C ASN A 83 1.89 -5.41 -0.77
N PRO A 84 1.06 -5.73 0.23
CA PRO A 84 -0.39 -6.03 0.20
C PRO A 84 -1.24 -4.86 -0.30
N ASN A 85 -2.31 -5.17 -1.05
CA ASN A 85 -3.18 -4.14 -1.62
C ASN A 85 -4.01 -3.42 -0.56
N ASN A 86 -4.18 -2.13 -0.71
CA ASN A 86 -5.10 -1.32 0.06
C ASN A 86 -6.25 -0.87 -0.86
N PRO A 87 -7.53 -1.24 -0.62
CA PRO A 87 -8.10 -1.61 0.70
C PRO A 87 -8.35 -3.10 0.93
N THR A 88 -8.03 -3.99 0.01
CA THR A 88 -8.45 -5.40 0.07
C THR A 88 -7.59 -6.27 1.00
N GLY A 89 -6.34 -5.87 1.25
CA GLY A 89 -5.38 -6.61 2.07
C GLY A 89 -4.79 -7.85 1.39
N THR A 90 -5.14 -8.11 0.14
CA THR A 90 -4.68 -9.27 -0.63
C THR A 90 -3.25 -9.09 -1.15
N THR A 91 -2.60 -10.20 -1.47
CA THR A 91 -1.24 -10.24 -2.05
C THR A 91 -1.25 -10.92 -3.42
N ILE A 92 -0.19 -10.67 -4.18
CA ILE A 92 0.18 -11.42 -5.38
C ILE A 92 1.25 -12.45 -5.05
N SER A 93 1.43 -13.49 -5.87
CA SER A 93 2.51 -14.43 -5.69
C SER A 93 3.81 -13.94 -6.36
N THR A 94 4.93 -14.52 -5.95
CA THR A 94 6.24 -14.22 -6.52
C THR A 94 6.29 -14.62 -8.00
N GLU A 95 5.68 -15.76 -8.37
CA GLU A 95 5.61 -16.21 -9.75
C GLU A 95 4.79 -15.25 -10.62
N GLU A 96 3.58 -14.86 -10.14
CA GLU A 96 2.74 -13.88 -10.86
C GLU A 96 3.52 -12.57 -11.10
N PHE A 97 4.31 -12.12 -10.11
CA PHE A 97 5.12 -10.91 -10.25
C PHE A 97 6.26 -11.09 -11.27
N HIS A 98 6.94 -12.23 -11.29
CA HIS A 98 7.98 -12.51 -12.29
C HIS A 98 7.42 -12.57 -13.70
N GLU A 99 6.31 -13.31 -13.90
CA GLU A 99 5.62 -13.38 -15.20
C GLU A 99 5.15 -11.99 -15.69
N PHE A 100 4.72 -11.14 -14.77
CA PHE A 100 4.39 -9.75 -15.07
C PHE A 100 5.64 -8.96 -15.50
N MET A 101 6.73 -9.05 -14.74
CA MET A 101 7.97 -8.32 -15.05
C MET A 101 8.60 -8.74 -16.37
N ASP A 102 8.44 -9.99 -16.79
CA ASP A 102 8.90 -10.48 -18.12
C ASP A 102 8.18 -9.78 -19.29
N ARG A 103 7.02 -9.15 -19.02
CA ARG A 103 6.24 -8.40 -20.01
C ARG A 103 6.41 -6.89 -19.91
N VAL A 104 6.97 -6.38 -18.83
CA VAL A 104 7.17 -4.94 -18.59
C VAL A 104 8.41 -4.46 -19.37
N PRO A 105 8.30 -3.44 -20.25
CA PRO A 105 9.45 -2.85 -20.90
C PRO A 105 10.46 -2.29 -19.89
N ALA A 106 11.75 -2.38 -20.22
CA ALA A 106 12.82 -1.99 -19.30
C ALA A 106 12.86 -0.48 -18.98
N ASP A 107 12.24 0.35 -19.81
CA ASP A 107 12.10 1.80 -19.62
C ASP A 107 10.84 2.20 -18.85
N VAL A 108 9.97 1.25 -18.49
CA VAL A 108 8.81 1.46 -17.63
C VAL A 108 9.19 1.17 -16.18
N ILE A 109 9.01 2.13 -15.30
CA ILE A 109 9.28 1.95 -13.86
C ILE A 109 8.11 1.22 -13.20
N VAL A 110 8.43 0.23 -12.37
CA VAL A 110 7.46 -0.47 -11.51
C VAL A 110 7.72 -0.08 -10.06
N ALA A 111 6.75 0.59 -9.45
CA ALA A 111 6.77 0.93 -8.03
C ALA A 111 6.05 -0.15 -7.22
N LEU A 112 6.80 -0.99 -6.52
CA LEU A 112 6.25 -1.98 -5.59
C LEU A 112 6.00 -1.29 -4.25
N ASP A 113 4.72 -0.95 -4.00
CA ASP A 113 4.30 -0.24 -2.79
C ASP A 113 4.03 -1.22 -1.66
N GLU A 114 4.95 -1.28 -0.73
CA GLU A 114 4.98 -2.16 0.43
C GLU A 114 4.59 -1.42 1.73
N ALA A 115 3.60 -0.53 1.67
CA ALA A 115 3.17 0.23 2.85
C ALA A 115 2.70 -0.64 4.03
N TYR A 116 2.43 -1.91 3.80
CA TYR A 116 1.93 -2.88 4.80
C TYR A 116 2.82 -4.12 4.95
N VAL A 117 4.06 -4.09 4.44
CA VAL A 117 4.94 -5.25 4.40
C VAL A 117 5.22 -5.87 5.78
N GLU A 118 5.26 -5.06 6.84
CA GLU A 118 5.51 -5.54 8.21
C GLU A 118 4.39 -6.46 8.74
N TYR A 119 3.16 -6.33 8.21
CA TYR A 119 2.01 -7.18 8.57
C TYR A 119 1.87 -8.41 7.70
N ASN A 120 2.64 -8.46 6.59
CA ASN A 120 2.50 -9.50 5.59
C ASN A 120 3.06 -10.83 6.08
N THR A 121 2.18 -11.82 6.18
CA THR A 121 2.48 -13.20 6.60
C THR A 121 2.31 -14.21 5.47
N ALA A 122 2.16 -13.74 4.21
CA ALA A 122 2.09 -14.63 3.06
C ALA A 122 3.46 -15.29 2.79
N ASP A 123 3.48 -16.62 2.68
CA ASP A 123 4.72 -17.39 2.44
C ASP A 123 5.27 -17.17 1.03
N ASN A 124 4.39 -16.87 0.06
CA ASN A 124 4.74 -16.67 -1.34
C ASN A 124 4.24 -15.32 -1.84
N THR A 125 5.08 -14.30 -1.72
CA THR A 125 4.79 -12.93 -2.19
C THR A 125 6.11 -12.21 -2.49
N PRO A 126 6.17 -11.37 -3.54
CA PRO A 126 7.40 -10.66 -3.86
C PRO A 126 7.73 -9.66 -2.76
N LEU A 127 9.01 -9.57 -2.43
CA LEU A 127 9.58 -8.53 -1.57
C LEU A 127 10.37 -7.54 -2.43
N ALA A 128 10.12 -6.26 -2.26
CA ALA A 128 10.83 -5.22 -3.00
C ALA A 128 12.34 -5.26 -2.79
N THR A 129 12.81 -5.70 -1.59
CA THR A 129 14.24 -5.89 -1.30
C THR A 129 14.91 -6.95 -2.17
N GLU A 130 14.16 -7.88 -2.73
CA GLU A 130 14.63 -8.89 -3.67
C GLU A 130 14.41 -8.43 -5.12
N ALA A 131 13.23 -7.89 -5.40
CA ALA A 131 12.85 -7.43 -6.73
C ALA A 131 13.80 -6.36 -7.30
N VAL A 132 14.23 -5.38 -6.48
CA VAL A 132 15.16 -4.32 -6.92
C VAL A 132 16.56 -4.82 -7.27
N ARG A 133 16.94 -6.03 -6.81
CA ARG A 133 18.21 -6.66 -7.20
C ARG A 133 18.10 -7.36 -8.54
N GLN A 134 16.93 -7.86 -8.86
CA GLN A 134 16.67 -8.62 -10.08
C GLN A 134 16.27 -7.70 -11.24
N TYR A 135 15.50 -6.65 -10.95
CA TYR A 135 14.92 -5.75 -11.95
C TYR A 135 15.37 -4.31 -11.70
N PRO A 136 16.23 -3.74 -12.54
CA PRO A 136 16.77 -2.38 -12.35
C PRO A 136 15.71 -1.27 -12.47
N ASN A 137 14.55 -1.56 -13.05
CA ASN A 137 13.40 -0.66 -13.19
C ASN A 137 12.36 -0.83 -12.06
N VAL A 138 12.62 -1.65 -11.04
CA VAL A 138 11.76 -1.76 -9.85
C VAL A 138 12.23 -0.80 -8.76
N ILE A 139 11.29 -0.09 -8.15
CA ILE A 139 11.49 0.75 -6.96
C ILE A 139 10.60 0.24 -5.83
N GLY A 140 11.18 -0.06 -4.68
CA GLY A 140 10.45 -0.37 -3.46
C GLY A 140 10.03 0.90 -2.72
N LEU A 141 8.81 0.93 -2.22
CA LEU A 141 8.25 2.01 -1.40
C LEU A 141 7.84 1.47 -0.04
N ARG A 142 8.32 2.08 1.05
CA ARG A 142 7.92 1.74 2.43
C ARG A 142 7.64 2.98 3.25
N THR A 143 6.89 2.81 4.33
CA THR A 143 6.46 3.91 5.18
C THR A 143 6.59 3.60 6.67
N PHE A 144 6.89 4.60 7.46
CA PHE A 144 6.81 4.52 8.93
C PHE A 144 5.40 4.85 9.46
N SER A 145 4.45 5.15 8.57
CA SER A 145 3.09 5.56 8.95
C SER A 145 2.19 4.44 9.48
N LYS A 146 2.55 3.17 9.26
CA LYS A 146 1.70 2.00 9.56
C LYS A 146 2.24 1.25 10.77
N ALA A 147 2.97 0.18 10.61
CA ALA A 147 3.45 -0.66 11.70
C ALA A 147 4.27 0.11 12.76
N TYR A 148 5.08 1.05 12.31
CA TYR A 148 5.89 1.90 13.19
C TYR A 148 5.09 2.98 13.95
N GLY A 149 3.82 3.23 13.61
CA GLY A 149 2.98 4.19 14.31
C GLY A 149 3.32 5.67 14.10
N LEU A 150 4.19 6.00 13.14
CA LEU A 150 4.67 7.37 12.91
C LEU A 150 3.87 8.15 11.86
N ALA A 151 2.58 7.86 11.69
CA ALA A 151 1.74 8.49 10.66
C ALA A 151 1.76 10.02 10.74
N GLY A 152 1.75 10.60 11.96
CA GLY A 152 1.81 12.04 12.20
C GLY A 152 3.16 12.70 11.91
N LEU A 153 4.25 11.93 11.90
CA LEU A 153 5.59 12.44 11.66
C LEU A 153 5.98 12.52 10.19
N ARG A 154 5.17 11.92 9.31
CA ARG A 154 5.34 12.01 7.85
C ARG A 154 6.74 11.56 7.39
N VAL A 155 7.09 10.30 7.56
CA VAL A 155 8.35 9.73 7.08
C VAL A 155 8.11 8.41 6.35
N GLY A 156 8.79 8.22 5.24
CA GLY A 156 8.83 7.02 4.42
C GLY A 156 10.06 7.02 3.55
N TYR A 157 10.31 5.94 2.83
CA TYR A 157 11.49 5.80 1.99
C TYR A 157 11.20 5.02 0.72
N ALA A 158 11.99 5.34 -0.32
CA ALA A 158 12.08 4.60 -1.57
C ALA A 158 13.48 4.03 -1.73
N PHE A 159 13.59 2.87 -2.36
CA PHE A 159 14.87 2.23 -2.60
C PHE A 159 14.87 1.45 -3.91
N GLY A 160 16.05 1.34 -4.53
CA GLY A 160 16.22 0.66 -5.81
C GLY A 160 17.45 1.16 -6.57
N ASN A 161 17.32 1.26 -7.90
CA ASN A 161 18.41 1.71 -8.77
C ASN A 161 18.90 3.12 -8.38
N PRO A 162 20.21 3.32 -8.13
CA PRO A 162 20.79 4.61 -7.72
C PRO A 162 20.47 5.78 -8.67
N GLU A 163 20.36 5.56 -9.98
CA GLU A 163 20.06 6.61 -10.95
C GLU A 163 18.62 7.13 -10.80
N ILE A 164 17.67 6.22 -10.54
CA ILE A 164 16.27 6.58 -10.27
C ILE A 164 16.18 7.29 -8.91
N ILE A 165 16.85 6.77 -7.89
CA ILE A 165 16.90 7.36 -6.55
C ILE A 165 17.51 8.76 -6.57
N ALA A 166 18.61 8.96 -7.31
CA ALA A 166 19.20 10.29 -7.50
C ALA A 166 18.25 11.26 -8.21
N THR A 167 17.44 10.75 -9.15
CA THR A 167 16.45 11.58 -9.85
C THR A 167 15.27 11.94 -8.95
N LEU A 168 14.79 11.03 -8.11
CA LEU A 168 13.80 11.34 -7.05
C LEU A 168 14.30 12.44 -6.12
N SER A 169 15.56 12.39 -5.74
CA SER A 169 16.17 13.39 -4.85
C SER A 169 16.20 14.79 -5.46
N LYS A 170 16.24 14.91 -6.80
CA LYS A 170 16.23 16.22 -7.50
C LYS A 170 14.88 16.94 -7.40
N VAL A 171 13.78 16.21 -7.31
CA VAL A 171 12.42 16.79 -7.21
C VAL A 171 11.91 16.83 -5.77
N ALA A 172 12.70 16.31 -4.82
CA ALA A 172 12.38 16.35 -3.40
C ALA A 172 12.46 17.80 -2.89
N ILE A 173 11.50 18.18 -2.02
CA ILE A 173 11.57 19.44 -1.30
C ILE A 173 12.75 19.37 -0.30
N PRO A 174 13.74 20.25 -0.39
CA PRO A 174 14.88 20.25 0.54
C PRO A 174 14.42 20.32 1.99
N PHE A 175 15.02 19.52 2.87
CA PHE A 175 14.74 19.47 4.31
C PHE A 175 13.29 19.13 4.68
N SER A 176 12.54 18.49 3.77
CA SER A 176 11.11 18.18 3.97
C SER A 176 10.86 17.19 5.12
N VAL A 177 11.76 16.25 5.37
CA VAL A 177 11.68 15.33 6.52
C VAL A 177 12.30 15.99 7.74
N SER A 178 11.48 16.29 8.74
CA SER A 178 11.93 17.01 9.95
C SER A 178 12.96 16.19 10.75
N ALA A 179 13.83 16.86 11.51
CA ALA A 179 14.79 16.22 12.40
C ALA A 179 14.11 15.28 13.42
N VAL A 180 12.92 15.66 13.91
CA VAL A 180 12.13 14.83 14.82
C VAL A 180 11.66 13.54 14.11
N ALA A 181 11.19 13.62 12.88
CA ALA A 181 10.78 12.46 12.09
C ALA A 181 11.97 11.52 11.81
N GLN A 182 13.14 12.08 11.49
CA GLN A 182 14.36 11.28 11.27
C GLN A 182 14.78 10.55 12.55
N ALA A 183 14.86 11.26 13.67
CA ALA A 183 15.22 10.65 14.97
C ALA A 183 14.23 9.55 15.39
N ALA A 184 12.91 9.79 15.20
CA ALA A 184 11.89 8.79 15.50
C ALA A 184 11.98 7.56 14.58
N ALA A 185 12.26 7.76 13.28
CA ALA A 185 12.44 6.64 12.35
C ALA A 185 13.66 5.80 12.72
N ILE A 186 14.79 6.41 13.08
CA ILE A 186 16.00 5.70 13.53
C ILE A 186 15.68 4.88 14.80
N ALA A 187 15.11 5.52 15.81
CA ALA A 187 14.72 4.84 17.05
C ALA A 187 13.74 3.68 16.81
N SER A 188 12.80 3.85 15.85
CA SER A 188 11.86 2.78 15.51
C SER A 188 12.52 1.59 14.82
N LEU A 189 13.56 1.81 14.02
CA LEU A 189 14.32 0.72 13.40
C LEU A 189 15.18 -0.06 14.44
N GLU A 190 15.56 0.61 15.52
CA GLU A 190 16.30 0.01 16.65
C GLU A 190 15.37 -0.77 17.59
N ALA A 191 14.06 -0.48 17.59
CA ALA A 191 13.02 -1.09 18.43
C ALA A 191 12.31 -2.25 17.71
N ALA A 192 13.07 -3.19 17.16
CA ALA A 192 12.53 -4.28 16.34
C ALA A 192 11.63 -5.24 17.14
N ASP A 193 11.96 -5.51 18.41
CA ASP A 193 11.21 -6.44 19.25
C ASP A 193 9.82 -5.85 19.58
N GLU A 194 9.74 -4.58 19.95
CA GLU A 194 8.48 -3.87 20.21
C GLU A 194 7.62 -3.74 18.95
N LEU A 195 8.26 -3.57 17.80
CA LEU A 195 7.56 -3.59 16.51
C LEU A 195 6.92 -4.95 16.26
N ASN A 196 7.70 -6.04 16.44
CA ASN A 196 7.24 -7.40 16.21
C ASN A 196 6.09 -7.80 17.16
N GLU A 197 6.14 -7.41 18.43
CA GLU A 197 5.05 -7.61 19.39
C GLU A 197 3.76 -6.92 18.93
N ARG A 198 3.84 -5.65 18.53
CA ARG A 198 2.71 -4.87 18.02
C ARG A 198 2.13 -5.45 16.74
N VAL A 199 2.99 -5.83 15.80
CA VAL A 199 2.59 -6.46 14.54
C VAL A 199 1.89 -7.79 14.80
N THR A 200 2.42 -8.59 15.73
CA THR A 200 1.85 -9.89 16.10
C THR A 200 0.44 -9.71 16.67
N GLU A 201 0.24 -8.78 17.61
CA GLU A 201 -1.09 -8.49 18.18
C GLU A 201 -2.05 -8.03 17.08
N THR A 202 -1.63 -7.09 16.23
CA THR A 202 -2.46 -6.59 15.12
C THR A 202 -2.86 -7.71 14.16
N ASN A 203 -1.94 -8.59 13.79
CA ASN A 203 -2.20 -9.72 12.91
C ASN A 203 -3.19 -10.71 13.56
N GLN A 204 -3.05 -11.01 14.85
CA GLN A 204 -4.00 -11.86 15.58
C GLN A 204 -5.43 -11.26 15.55
N GLN A 205 -5.55 -9.94 15.75
CA GLN A 205 -6.86 -9.29 15.71
C GLN A 205 -7.42 -9.17 14.30
N ARG A 206 -6.58 -8.96 13.29
CA ARG A 206 -6.97 -9.02 11.87
C ARG A 206 -7.52 -10.39 11.49
N ASP A 207 -6.81 -11.45 11.85
CA ASP A 207 -7.20 -12.82 11.53
C ASP A 207 -8.51 -13.17 12.26
N ARG A 208 -8.65 -12.78 13.53
CA ARG A 208 -9.90 -12.93 14.27
C ARG A 208 -11.06 -12.19 13.59
N LEU A 209 -10.85 -10.96 13.10
CA LEU A 209 -11.90 -10.22 12.37
C LEU A 209 -12.26 -10.93 11.06
N ALA A 210 -11.29 -11.46 10.32
CA ALA A 210 -11.54 -12.19 9.09
C ALA A 210 -12.39 -13.46 9.36
N ASP A 211 -12.06 -14.22 10.41
CA ASP A 211 -12.78 -15.42 10.80
C ASP A 211 -14.20 -15.13 11.28
N GLU A 212 -14.36 -14.18 12.24
CA GLU A 212 -15.67 -13.84 12.84
C GLU A 212 -16.65 -13.23 11.82
N LEU A 213 -16.13 -12.53 10.82
CA LEU A 213 -16.91 -11.89 9.77
C LEU A 213 -16.97 -12.70 8.46
N ALA A 214 -16.32 -13.88 8.40
CA ALA A 214 -16.22 -14.76 7.23
C ALA A 214 -15.69 -14.03 5.98
N LEU A 215 -14.58 -13.30 6.12
CA LEU A 215 -13.96 -12.49 5.08
C LEU A 215 -12.75 -13.20 4.44
N THR A 216 -12.38 -12.70 3.27
CA THR A 216 -11.12 -13.10 2.61
C THR A 216 -9.92 -12.73 3.50
N GLN A 217 -8.92 -13.63 3.56
CA GLN A 217 -7.68 -13.40 4.29
C GLN A 217 -7.02 -12.09 3.85
N SER A 218 -6.63 -11.28 4.81
CA SER A 218 -5.86 -10.06 4.61
C SER A 218 -4.42 -10.23 5.11
N PHE A 219 -3.49 -9.53 4.46
CA PHE A 219 -2.07 -9.47 4.79
C PHE A 219 -1.60 -8.05 5.14
N ALA A 220 -2.58 -7.15 5.39
CA ALA A 220 -2.35 -5.79 5.88
C ALA A 220 -2.83 -5.67 7.36
N ASN A 221 -2.91 -4.46 7.90
CA ASN A 221 -3.46 -4.21 9.24
C ASN A 221 -4.98 -3.93 9.24
N PHE A 222 -5.70 -4.46 8.29
CA PHE A 222 -7.15 -4.28 8.15
C PHE A 222 -7.77 -5.49 7.46
N VAL A 223 -9.09 -5.59 7.54
CA VAL A 223 -9.90 -6.51 6.72
C VAL A 223 -10.80 -5.73 5.77
N TRP A 224 -11.21 -6.38 4.69
CA TRP A 224 -12.12 -5.84 3.69
C TRP A 224 -13.46 -6.55 3.71
N VAL A 225 -14.53 -5.78 3.85
CA VAL A 225 -15.92 -6.27 3.74
C VAL A 225 -16.49 -5.78 2.42
N PRO A 226 -16.68 -6.66 1.43
CA PRO A 226 -17.26 -6.26 0.14
C PRO A 226 -18.70 -5.74 0.28
N ALA A 227 -19.08 -4.76 -0.54
CA ALA A 227 -20.41 -4.16 -0.50
C ALA A 227 -21.53 -5.19 -0.73
N GLU A 228 -21.31 -6.17 -1.60
CA GLU A 228 -22.26 -7.25 -1.89
C GLU A 228 -22.54 -8.18 -0.71
N SER A 229 -21.71 -8.15 0.33
CA SER A 229 -21.92 -8.92 1.58
C SER A 229 -22.68 -8.13 2.66
N LEU A 230 -23.00 -6.86 2.39
CA LEU A 230 -23.73 -5.98 3.29
C LEU A 230 -25.22 -5.94 2.95
N HIS A 231 -26.08 -5.64 3.94
CA HIS A 231 -27.53 -5.44 3.71
C HIS A 231 -27.85 -4.02 3.27
N ASP A 232 -27.07 -3.05 3.76
CA ASP A 232 -27.19 -1.63 3.45
C ASP A 232 -25.96 -1.17 2.67
N SER A 233 -25.94 0.07 2.19
CA SER A 233 -24.76 0.65 1.57
C SER A 233 -23.57 0.71 2.57
N PRO A 234 -22.32 0.63 2.11
CA PRO A 234 -21.17 0.75 2.99
C PRO A 234 -21.18 2.02 3.84
N GLN A 235 -21.71 3.13 3.31
CA GLN A 235 -21.84 4.42 3.98
C GLN A 235 -22.83 4.35 5.13
N GLU A 236 -23.99 3.70 4.92
CA GLU A 236 -25.02 3.52 5.96
C GLU A 236 -24.51 2.59 7.07
N VAL A 237 -23.88 1.47 6.73
CA VAL A 237 -23.28 0.56 7.72
C VAL A 237 -22.19 1.29 8.52
N ALA A 238 -21.34 2.08 7.88
CA ALA A 238 -20.32 2.87 8.57
C ALA A 238 -20.95 3.90 9.53
N ALA A 239 -22.05 4.54 9.14
CA ALA A 239 -22.79 5.47 10.00
C ALA A 239 -23.41 4.76 11.23
N GLN A 240 -24.03 3.61 11.04
CA GLN A 240 -24.58 2.79 12.13
C GLN A 240 -23.50 2.31 13.11
N LEU A 241 -22.33 1.90 12.61
CA LEU A 241 -21.18 1.56 13.45
C LEU A 241 -20.68 2.77 14.25
N ALA A 242 -20.65 3.96 13.62
CA ALA A 242 -20.24 5.20 14.25
C ALA A 242 -21.15 5.60 15.43
N GLU A 243 -22.47 5.33 15.37
CA GLU A 243 -23.39 5.50 16.49
C GLU A 243 -23.02 4.65 17.71
N SER A 244 -22.36 3.53 17.48
CA SER A 244 -21.81 2.66 18.55
C SER A 244 -20.35 3.02 18.92
N GLY A 245 -19.81 4.15 18.43
CA GLY A 245 -18.45 4.60 18.69
C GLY A 245 -17.36 3.89 17.88
N VAL A 246 -17.72 3.16 16.83
CA VAL A 246 -16.78 2.41 15.98
C VAL A 246 -16.65 3.10 14.63
N LEU A 247 -15.46 3.60 14.32
CA LEU A 247 -15.18 4.27 13.06
C LEU A 247 -14.49 3.31 12.06
N VAL A 248 -15.08 3.16 10.89
CA VAL A 248 -14.56 2.38 9.77
C VAL A 248 -14.46 3.24 8.52
N ARG A 249 -13.67 2.80 7.52
CA ARG A 249 -13.56 3.50 6.24
C ARG A 249 -14.53 2.90 5.23
N ALA A 250 -15.52 3.70 4.80
CA ALA A 250 -16.43 3.32 3.72
C ALA A 250 -15.87 3.73 2.35
N PHE A 251 -16.04 2.85 1.38
CA PHE A 251 -15.86 3.03 -0.05
C PHE A 251 -17.16 2.59 -0.73
N ASP A 252 -17.37 2.94 -1.98
CA ASP A 252 -18.56 2.48 -2.72
C ASP A 252 -18.57 0.96 -2.87
N GLU A 253 -17.38 0.35 -2.95
CA GLU A 253 -17.20 -1.09 -3.15
C GLU A 253 -17.15 -1.91 -1.83
N GLY A 254 -17.16 -1.27 -0.65
CA GLY A 254 -17.12 -1.98 0.63
C GLY A 254 -16.58 -1.16 1.80
N LEU A 255 -16.30 -1.88 2.89
CA LEU A 255 -15.74 -1.29 4.11
C LEU A 255 -14.33 -1.81 4.38
N ARG A 256 -13.40 -0.92 4.71
CA ARG A 256 -12.11 -1.28 5.30
C ARG A 256 -12.15 -1.08 6.80
N ILE A 257 -11.93 -2.16 7.53
CA ILE A 257 -11.92 -2.19 9.00
C ILE A 257 -10.49 -2.40 9.47
N THR A 258 -9.91 -1.41 10.14
CA THR A 258 -8.54 -1.52 10.67
C THR A 258 -8.53 -2.40 11.92
N ALA A 259 -7.66 -3.38 11.95
CA ALA A 259 -7.37 -4.20 13.11
C ALA A 259 -6.41 -3.47 14.05
N THR A 260 -6.65 -3.57 15.35
CA THR A 260 -5.88 -2.88 16.38
C THR A 260 -5.72 -3.80 17.60
N THR A 261 -6.27 -3.46 18.77
CA THR A 261 -6.19 -4.23 19.99
C THR A 261 -7.37 -5.19 20.15
N ALA A 262 -7.23 -6.20 21.00
CA ALA A 262 -8.31 -7.12 21.34
C ALA A 262 -9.56 -6.39 21.87
N LYS A 263 -9.38 -5.36 22.69
CA LYS A 263 -10.48 -4.55 23.23
C LYS A 263 -11.27 -3.84 22.13
N GLU A 264 -10.59 -3.28 21.15
CA GLU A 264 -11.25 -2.57 20.04
C GLU A 264 -11.91 -3.55 19.06
N THR A 265 -11.31 -4.73 18.85
CA THR A 265 -11.94 -5.83 18.12
C THR A 265 -13.24 -6.29 18.80
N ASP A 266 -13.24 -6.47 20.13
CA ASP A 266 -14.46 -6.82 20.88
C ASP A 266 -15.56 -5.76 20.71
N ALA A 267 -15.20 -4.48 20.81
CA ALA A 267 -16.14 -3.38 20.64
C ALA A 267 -16.73 -3.36 19.21
N LEU A 268 -15.88 -3.55 18.19
CA LEU A 268 -16.33 -3.65 16.81
C LEU A 268 -17.26 -4.83 16.58
N LEU A 269 -16.92 -6.02 17.05
CA LEU A 269 -17.77 -7.21 16.87
C LEU A 269 -19.11 -7.07 17.60
N ALA A 270 -19.13 -6.41 18.77
CA ALA A 270 -20.37 -6.10 19.49
C ALA A 270 -21.25 -5.09 18.73
N ALA A 271 -20.65 -4.05 18.13
CA ALA A 271 -21.35 -3.09 17.29
C ALA A 271 -21.86 -3.74 16.00
N TRP A 272 -21.03 -4.57 15.36
CA TRP A 272 -21.39 -5.30 14.14
C TRP A 272 -22.62 -6.19 14.29
N LYS A 273 -22.73 -6.89 15.43
CA LYS A 273 -23.93 -7.72 15.74
C LYS A 273 -25.22 -6.90 15.81
N LYS A 274 -25.15 -5.64 16.25
CA LYS A 274 -26.34 -4.74 16.32
C LYS A 274 -26.74 -4.24 14.95
N VAL A 275 -25.78 -3.97 14.07
CA VAL A 275 -26.04 -3.51 12.69
C VAL A 275 -26.66 -4.61 11.83
N ARG A 276 -26.36 -5.88 12.12
CA ARG A 276 -26.93 -7.05 11.42
C ARG A 276 -28.25 -7.56 11.99
N ALA A 277 -28.67 -7.08 13.16
CA ALA A 277 -29.92 -7.45 13.83
C ALA A 277 -31.11 -6.59 13.32
#